data_f0e8d551b041c91b3f231437f815567a
#
_entry.id   f0e8d551b041c91b3f231437f815567a
#
_cell.length_a   1.000
_cell.length_b   1.000
_cell.length_c   1.000
_cell.angle_alpha   90.00
_cell.angle_beta   90.00
_cell.angle_gamma   90.00
#
_symmetry.space_group_name_H-M   'P 1'
#
loop_
_entity.id
_entity.type
_entity.pdbx_description
1 polymer ?
#
loop_
_entity_poly.entity_id
_entity_poly.type
_entity_poly.pdbx_seq_one_letter_code
_entity_poly.pdbx_strand_id
1 'polypeptide(L)'
;MESTFTYKFRLDGRRKFDDGTYPIKVNIHNVKTNINRDYSFYSRADRLSATKKDFETIWTDRFKRNSFGEITGEKTVLGFRFEIRTALKFASDKFDEVIKDKGLETHQDVIDAFMNFKTSNVKTLKLEEAFNRYADHKEAEGRYKYAKSIRTTLNNFKDYDPSFDSNTPLTAIDLNWLKAYDRTRRKQGLALATIGVYTTNLRTIMNESYSKEEKLLHYPFGRKLYQPPKGKAKNQGLGKEELKKILQFKSDNPYLQEARDYFMFSYFAGGMNLKDIVLLEKNQLDFTRAKTKFTSKTENRIELDLNEYQLEIIERHKGKKHLFNILDGITDEKEIQDTIDASVIRISKQLKKLAKKLEIPFALSYNWARHSFATNVYQEGVDMKAIAEKMGHSNIKTTEGYLDTLVDRNKEKIDDALNLD
;
A
#
# COMPACT_ATOMS: atom_id res chain seq x y z
N MET A 1 31.88 2.11 -40.67
CA MET A 1 31.68 3.53 -41.06
C MET A 1 31.36 4.30 -39.78
N GLU A 2 32.13 5.33 -39.49
CA GLU A 2 31.98 6.11 -38.25
C GLU A 2 30.70 6.93 -38.25
N SER A 3 30.07 7.07 -37.08
CA SER A 3 28.89 7.90 -36.89
C SER A 3 29.21 9.38 -37.12
N THR A 4 28.27 10.14 -37.69
CA THR A 4 28.38 11.60 -37.87
C THR A 4 28.42 12.35 -36.53
N PHE A 5 27.86 11.73 -35.48
CA PHE A 5 27.80 12.33 -34.16
C PHE A 5 28.41 11.40 -33.09
N THR A 6 29.02 12.03 -32.08
CA THR A 6 29.44 11.40 -30.85
C THR A 6 28.88 12.19 -29.65
N TYR A 7 28.80 11.58 -28.48
CA TYR A 7 28.28 12.25 -27.29
C TYR A 7 29.09 11.91 -26.06
N LYS A 8 28.97 12.76 -25.02
CA LYS A 8 29.44 12.49 -23.67
C LYS A 8 28.58 13.21 -22.65
N PHE A 9 28.41 12.64 -21.50
CA PHE A 9 27.75 13.33 -20.38
C PHE A 9 28.75 14.18 -19.63
N ARG A 10 28.30 15.35 -19.13
CA ARG A 10 29.13 16.26 -18.32
C ARG A 10 28.27 17.06 -17.34
N LEU A 11 28.90 17.60 -16.29
CA LEU A 11 28.28 18.57 -15.40
C LEU A 11 28.27 19.96 -16.03
N ASP A 12 27.13 20.67 -15.93
CA ASP A 12 27.09 22.10 -16.27
C ASP A 12 27.57 22.91 -15.06
N GLY A 13 28.87 23.16 -15.00
CA GLY A 13 29.52 23.89 -13.91
C GLY A 13 29.09 25.34 -13.74
N ARG A 14 28.37 25.93 -14.71
CA ARG A 14 27.84 27.30 -14.67
C ARG A 14 26.60 27.45 -13.79
N ARG A 15 25.97 26.35 -13.41
CA ARG A 15 24.70 26.32 -12.66
C ARG A 15 24.82 25.39 -11.46
N LYS A 16 24.90 25.95 -10.26
CA LYS A 16 24.89 25.20 -9.02
C LYS A 16 23.50 25.30 -8.38
N PHE A 17 22.95 24.20 -7.91
CA PHE A 17 21.71 24.16 -7.17
C PHE A 17 21.93 24.37 -5.68
N ASP A 18 20.86 24.71 -4.95
CA ASP A 18 20.90 24.95 -3.50
C ASP A 18 21.34 23.72 -2.69
N ASP A 19 21.14 22.51 -3.23
CA ASP A 19 21.61 21.24 -2.65
C ASP A 19 23.09 20.93 -2.94
N GLY A 20 23.81 21.86 -3.58
CA GLY A 20 25.22 21.71 -3.89
C GLY A 20 25.55 20.91 -5.14
N THR A 21 24.53 20.42 -5.86
CA THR A 21 24.70 19.65 -7.10
C THR A 21 24.74 20.53 -8.34
N TYR A 22 25.18 19.94 -9.46
CA TYR A 22 25.23 20.57 -10.77
C TYR A 22 24.39 19.76 -11.78
N PRO A 23 23.69 20.40 -12.74
CA PRO A 23 22.95 19.69 -13.78
C PRO A 23 23.88 18.81 -14.60
N ILE A 24 23.43 17.60 -14.92
CA ILE A 24 24.09 16.73 -15.89
C ILE A 24 23.51 17.05 -17.26
N LYS A 25 24.38 17.27 -18.24
CA LYS A 25 24.04 17.55 -19.64
C LYS A 25 24.70 16.53 -20.55
N VAL A 26 24.12 16.34 -21.74
CA VAL A 26 24.79 15.66 -22.82
C VAL A 26 25.47 16.70 -23.70
N ASN A 27 26.75 16.48 -23.96
CA ASN A 27 27.52 17.20 -24.97
C ASN A 27 27.53 16.37 -26.23
N ILE A 28 26.96 16.87 -27.33
CA ILE A 28 26.92 16.24 -28.63
C ILE A 28 27.94 16.89 -29.53
N HIS A 29 28.81 16.09 -30.13
CA HIS A 29 29.84 16.49 -31.05
C HIS A 29 29.47 16.03 -32.46
N ASN A 30 29.40 16.97 -33.40
CA ASN A 30 29.28 16.67 -34.81
C ASN A 30 30.69 16.55 -35.41
N VAL A 31 31.05 15.35 -35.83
CA VAL A 31 32.40 15.03 -36.34
C VAL A 31 32.72 15.77 -37.64
N LYS A 32 31.72 15.99 -38.52
CA LYS A 32 31.91 16.66 -39.80
C LYS A 32 32.18 18.16 -39.65
N THR A 33 31.47 18.83 -38.75
CA THR A 33 31.56 20.27 -38.54
C THR A 33 32.51 20.66 -37.41
N ASN A 34 32.97 19.69 -36.63
CA ASN A 34 33.79 19.86 -35.44
C ASN A 34 33.12 20.77 -34.35
N ILE A 35 31.80 20.78 -34.30
CA ILE A 35 31.03 21.61 -33.37
C ILE A 35 30.51 20.76 -32.22
N ASN A 36 30.66 21.30 -30.98
CA ASN A 36 30.13 20.73 -29.76
C ASN A 36 28.97 21.56 -29.22
N ARG A 37 27.88 20.92 -28.81
CA ARG A 37 26.76 21.60 -28.15
C ARG A 37 26.25 20.80 -26.96
N ASP A 38 25.85 21.54 -25.91
CA ASP A 38 25.27 20.96 -24.68
C ASP A 38 23.77 21.03 -24.68
N TYR A 39 23.14 19.91 -24.34
CA TYR A 39 21.70 19.80 -24.25
C TYR A 39 21.27 19.20 -22.90
N SER A 40 20.09 19.63 -22.42
CA SER A 40 19.37 18.92 -21.37
C SER A 40 18.58 17.80 -22.05
N PHE A 41 18.75 16.59 -21.57
CA PHE A 41 18.09 15.40 -22.12
C PHE A 41 17.04 14.82 -21.15
N TYR A 42 16.69 15.60 -20.12
CA TYR A 42 15.63 15.34 -19.18
C TYR A 42 14.66 16.51 -19.10
N SER A 43 13.41 16.22 -18.69
CA SER A 43 12.45 17.27 -18.40
C SER A 43 12.90 18.11 -17.18
N ARG A 44 12.36 19.32 -17.04
CA ARG A 44 12.65 20.17 -15.85
C ARG A 44 12.22 19.51 -14.55
N ALA A 45 11.29 18.56 -14.59
CA ALA A 45 10.78 17.83 -13.44
C ALA A 45 11.73 16.70 -13.01
N ASP A 46 12.45 16.08 -13.97
CA ASP A 46 13.27 14.88 -13.77
C ASP A 46 14.76 15.23 -13.73
N ARG A 47 15.13 16.29 -13.04
CA ARG A 47 16.51 16.80 -12.96
C ARG A 47 17.50 15.70 -12.59
N LEU A 48 18.39 15.35 -13.52
CA LEU A 48 19.61 14.66 -13.19
C LEU A 48 20.69 15.67 -12.80
N SER A 49 21.14 15.57 -11.56
CA SER A 49 22.19 16.42 -11.02
C SER A 49 23.11 15.62 -10.12
N ALA A 50 24.38 16.01 -10.03
CA ALA A 50 25.36 15.38 -9.15
C ALA A 50 26.35 16.40 -8.60
N THR A 51 26.99 16.09 -7.47
CA THR A 51 28.20 16.78 -7.05
C THR A 51 29.36 16.41 -8.00
N LYS A 52 30.40 17.23 -8.08
CA LYS A 52 31.59 16.90 -8.87
C LYS A 52 32.16 15.53 -8.48
N LYS A 53 32.31 15.28 -7.18
CA LYS A 53 32.83 14.03 -6.64
C LYS A 53 31.96 12.82 -7.00
N ASP A 54 30.63 12.97 -6.94
CA ASP A 54 29.72 11.87 -7.29
C ASP A 54 29.74 11.59 -8.78
N PHE A 55 29.78 12.61 -9.62
CA PHE A 55 29.85 12.45 -11.08
C PHE A 55 31.16 11.77 -11.51
N GLU A 56 32.30 12.16 -10.96
CA GLU A 56 33.59 11.51 -11.20
C GLU A 56 33.57 10.04 -10.77
N THR A 57 32.94 9.74 -9.62
CA THR A 57 32.83 8.38 -9.12
C THR A 57 31.92 7.49 -9.98
N ILE A 58 30.88 8.07 -10.59
CA ILE A 58 29.96 7.37 -11.46
C ILE A 58 30.64 6.88 -12.74
N TRP A 59 31.59 7.69 -13.31
CA TRP A 59 32.28 7.37 -14.55
C TRP A 59 33.56 6.56 -14.38
N THR A 60 34.20 6.57 -13.23
CA THR A 60 35.34 5.70 -12.99
C THR A 60 34.81 4.30 -12.66
N ASP A 61 35.04 3.34 -13.50
CA ASP A 61 34.56 1.95 -13.46
C ASP A 61 35.09 1.15 -12.25
N ARG A 62 35.10 1.75 -11.07
CA ARG A 62 35.61 1.18 -9.82
C ARG A 62 34.62 0.27 -9.09
N PHE A 63 33.51 -0.09 -9.69
CA PHE A 63 32.54 -0.99 -9.09
C PHE A 63 32.93 -2.45 -9.32
N LYS A 64 33.20 -3.15 -8.24
CA LYS A 64 33.42 -4.62 -8.29
C LYS A 64 32.14 -5.31 -8.75
N ARG A 65 32.28 -6.17 -9.75
CA ARG A 65 31.20 -7.04 -10.23
C ARG A 65 31.44 -8.46 -9.76
N ASN A 66 30.35 -9.21 -9.46
CA ASN A 66 30.42 -10.65 -9.24
C ASN A 66 30.59 -11.38 -10.59
N SER A 67 30.74 -12.71 -10.53
CA SER A 67 30.86 -13.58 -11.72
C SER A 67 29.65 -13.52 -12.66
N PHE A 68 28.52 -12.96 -12.23
CA PHE A 68 27.29 -12.76 -13.02
C PHE A 68 27.16 -11.33 -13.57
N GLY A 69 28.20 -10.48 -13.41
CA GLY A 69 28.20 -9.11 -13.89
C GLY A 69 27.40 -8.13 -13.00
N GLU A 70 26.88 -8.56 -11.84
CA GLU A 70 26.16 -7.70 -10.92
C GLU A 70 27.11 -6.91 -10.02
N ILE A 71 26.76 -5.66 -9.69
CA ILE A 71 27.54 -4.81 -8.81
C ILE A 71 27.40 -5.31 -7.38
N THR A 72 28.50 -5.77 -6.78
CA THR A 72 28.54 -6.29 -5.42
C THR A 72 28.99 -5.24 -4.40
N GLY A 73 28.40 -5.24 -3.22
CA GLY A 73 28.91 -4.60 -2.01
C GLY A 73 28.50 -3.15 -1.78
N GLU A 74 27.90 -2.45 -2.74
CA GLU A 74 27.71 -1.00 -2.66
C GLU A 74 26.26 -0.50 -2.72
N LYS A 75 25.29 -1.41 -2.78
CA LYS A 75 23.86 -1.10 -2.88
C LYS A 75 23.33 -0.24 -1.72
N THR A 76 23.93 -0.35 -0.56
CA THR A 76 23.54 0.37 0.66
C THR A 76 24.21 1.75 0.80
N VAL A 77 25.37 1.94 0.21
CA VAL A 77 26.16 3.19 0.32
C VAL A 77 25.86 4.15 -0.84
N LEU A 78 25.29 3.66 -1.93
CA LEU A 78 25.19 4.35 -3.21
C LEU A 78 23.78 4.66 -3.71
N GLY A 79 22.73 4.60 -2.90
CA GLY A 79 21.34 4.76 -3.36
C GLY A 79 21.15 5.83 -4.43
N PHE A 80 21.59 7.06 -4.15
CA PHE A 80 21.50 8.19 -5.07
C PHE A 80 22.47 8.09 -6.28
N ARG A 81 23.70 7.62 -6.07
CA ARG A 81 24.68 7.45 -7.15
C ARG A 81 24.29 6.31 -8.10
N PHE A 82 23.67 5.27 -7.56
CA PHE A 82 23.14 4.16 -8.35
C PHE A 82 22.01 4.61 -9.28
N GLU A 83 21.08 5.44 -8.78
CA GLU A 83 19.99 6.02 -9.57
C GLU A 83 20.53 6.86 -10.73
N ILE A 84 21.47 7.76 -10.46
CA ILE A 84 22.08 8.59 -11.50
C ILE A 84 22.84 7.73 -12.52
N ARG A 85 23.63 6.74 -12.07
CA ARG A 85 24.37 5.86 -12.96
C ARG A 85 23.44 5.07 -13.88
N THR A 86 22.36 4.53 -13.34
CA THR A 86 21.39 3.76 -14.11
C THR A 86 20.69 4.64 -15.14
N ALA A 87 20.32 5.86 -14.76
CA ALA A 87 19.74 6.84 -15.67
C ALA A 87 20.71 7.25 -16.79
N LEU A 88 21.99 7.45 -16.48
CA LEU A 88 23.01 7.78 -17.47
C LEU A 88 23.32 6.61 -18.39
N LYS A 89 23.34 5.38 -17.87
CA LYS A 89 23.51 4.18 -18.69
C LYS A 89 22.37 4.03 -19.68
N PHE A 90 21.13 4.17 -19.22
CA PHE A 90 19.96 4.12 -20.09
C PHE A 90 20.02 5.20 -21.17
N ALA A 91 20.35 6.43 -20.80
CA ALA A 91 20.52 7.51 -21.78
C ALA A 91 21.67 7.22 -22.75
N SER A 92 22.76 6.60 -22.29
CA SER A 92 23.86 6.15 -23.12
C SER A 92 23.40 5.13 -24.16
N ASP A 93 22.75 4.06 -23.72
CA ASP A 93 22.24 3.00 -24.60
C ASP A 93 21.29 3.57 -25.67
N LYS A 94 20.46 4.54 -25.27
CA LYS A 94 19.54 5.22 -26.18
C LYS A 94 20.26 6.14 -27.17
N PHE A 95 21.27 6.91 -26.75
CA PHE A 95 22.09 7.71 -27.63
C PHE A 95 22.90 6.85 -28.59
N ASP A 96 23.43 5.72 -28.15
CA ASP A 96 24.17 4.75 -28.98
C ASP A 96 23.31 4.22 -30.14
N GLU A 97 22.00 4.07 -29.94
CA GLU A 97 21.07 3.69 -31.00
C GLU A 97 20.74 4.89 -31.93
N VAL A 98 20.44 6.04 -31.33
CA VAL A 98 20.07 7.26 -32.10
C VAL A 98 21.18 7.68 -33.03
N ILE A 99 22.44 7.72 -32.60
CA ILE A 99 23.56 8.19 -33.43
C ILE A 99 23.95 7.22 -34.57
N LYS A 100 23.37 6.01 -34.62
CA LYS A 100 23.50 5.09 -35.75
C LYS A 100 22.69 5.54 -36.98
N ASP A 101 21.67 6.39 -36.75
CA ASP A 101 20.85 6.93 -37.83
C ASP A 101 21.65 7.91 -38.70
N LYS A 102 21.80 7.58 -39.95
CA LYS A 102 22.55 8.38 -40.93
C LYS A 102 21.77 9.58 -41.47
N GLY A 103 20.47 9.65 -41.22
CA GLY A 103 19.60 10.75 -41.61
C GLY A 103 19.71 11.98 -40.72
N LEU A 104 20.45 11.89 -39.58
CA LEU A 104 20.65 13.02 -38.68
C LEU A 104 21.70 13.99 -39.23
N GLU A 105 21.30 15.25 -39.41
CA GLU A 105 22.16 16.30 -39.98
C GLU A 105 22.59 17.33 -38.94
N THR A 106 21.72 17.66 -38.00
CA THR A 106 21.94 18.69 -36.97
C THR A 106 21.99 18.12 -35.56
N HIS A 107 22.56 18.88 -34.64
CA HIS A 107 22.53 18.53 -33.19
C HIS A 107 21.11 18.47 -32.66
N GLN A 108 20.18 19.27 -33.21
CA GLN A 108 18.78 19.26 -32.79
C GLN A 108 18.11 17.97 -33.21
N ASP A 109 18.42 17.47 -34.43
CA ASP A 109 17.88 16.18 -34.91
C ASP A 109 18.24 15.03 -33.96
N VAL A 110 19.49 15.03 -33.44
CA VAL A 110 19.92 14.01 -32.45
C VAL A 110 19.11 14.09 -31.19
N ILE A 111 18.84 15.30 -30.67
CA ILE A 111 18.04 15.47 -29.46
C ILE A 111 16.57 15.10 -29.71
N ASP A 112 16.01 15.54 -30.84
CA ASP A 112 14.62 15.23 -31.18
C ASP A 112 14.45 13.73 -31.43
N ALA A 113 15.39 13.06 -32.09
CA ALA A 113 15.40 11.62 -32.23
C ALA A 113 15.54 10.92 -30.87
N PHE A 114 16.41 11.43 -29.98
CA PHE A 114 16.52 10.92 -28.61
C PHE A 114 15.20 11.08 -27.83
N MET A 115 14.57 12.23 -27.87
CA MET A 115 13.32 12.50 -27.13
C MET A 115 12.16 11.67 -27.68
N ASN A 116 12.13 11.49 -29.01
CA ASN A 116 11.10 10.71 -29.70
C ASN A 116 11.45 9.22 -29.85
N PHE A 117 12.63 8.80 -29.38
CA PHE A 117 13.06 7.42 -29.47
C PHE A 117 12.11 6.51 -28.69
N LYS A 118 11.23 5.89 -29.41
CA LYS A 118 10.41 4.79 -28.89
C LYS A 118 11.31 3.57 -28.84
N THR A 119 11.63 3.10 -27.65
CA THR A 119 12.23 1.77 -27.48
C THR A 119 11.31 0.77 -28.16
N SER A 120 11.68 0.34 -29.35
CA SER A 120 10.85 -0.47 -30.25
C SER A 120 10.49 -1.86 -29.70
N ASN A 121 10.89 -2.19 -28.47
CA ASN A 121 10.65 -3.46 -27.80
C ASN A 121 10.11 -3.35 -26.38
N VAL A 122 9.86 -2.18 -25.82
CA VAL A 122 9.08 -2.09 -24.59
C VAL A 122 7.61 -2.17 -24.99
N LYS A 123 7.05 -3.36 -24.89
CA LYS A 123 5.60 -3.58 -25.00
C LYS A 123 4.95 -2.73 -23.91
N THR A 124 4.53 -1.51 -24.29
CA THR A 124 3.95 -0.54 -23.36
C THR A 124 2.73 -1.20 -22.74
N LEU A 125 2.84 -1.62 -21.50
CA LEU A 125 1.76 -2.30 -20.80
C LEU A 125 0.58 -1.34 -20.67
N LYS A 126 -0.57 -1.76 -21.15
CA LYS A 126 -1.80 -0.97 -21.07
C LYS A 126 -2.28 -0.91 -19.63
N LEU A 127 -2.83 0.23 -19.23
CA LEU A 127 -3.36 0.48 -17.89
C LEU A 127 -4.36 -0.61 -17.48
N GLU A 128 -5.37 -0.83 -18.31
CA GLU A 128 -6.43 -1.80 -18.06
C GLU A 128 -5.89 -3.24 -18.00
N GLU A 129 -4.99 -3.60 -18.91
CA GLU A 129 -4.34 -4.92 -18.92
C GLU A 129 -3.54 -5.17 -17.63
N ALA A 130 -2.78 -4.17 -17.16
CA ALA A 130 -1.99 -4.28 -15.93
C ALA A 130 -2.86 -4.53 -14.70
N PHE A 131 -3.96 -3.76 -14.59
CA PHE A 131 -4.90 -3.88 -13.47
C PHE A 131 -5.64 -5.20 -13.47
N ASN A 132 -6.19 -5.61 -14.63
CA ASN A 132 -6.96 -6.84 -14.75
C ASN A 132 -6.07 -8.07 -14.53
N ARG A 133 -4.90 -8.14 -15.17
CA ARG A 133 -3.95 -9.23 -14.97
C ARG A 133 -3.57 -9.39 -13.49
N TYR A 134 -3.31 -8.29 -12.79
CA TYR A 134 -2.98 -8.33 -11.38
C TYR A 134 -4.18 -8.77 -10.52
N ALA A 135 -5.38 -8.26 -10.83
CA ALA A 135 -6.60 -8.65 -10.13
C ALA A 135 -6.93 -10.13 -10.32
N ASP A 136 -6.84 -10.65 -11.56
CA ASP A 136 -7.10 -12.05 -11.89
C ASP A 136 -6.11 -12.98 -11.18
N HIS A 137 -4.84 -12.60 -11.14
CA HIS A 137 -3.84 -13.34 -10.37
C HIS A 137 -4.18 -13.39 -8.87
N LYS A 138 -4.64 -12.28 -8.29
CA LYS A 138 -5.05 -12.24 -6.87
C LYS A 138 -6.35 -13.01 -6.61
N GLU A 139 -7.24 -13.06 -7.58
CA GLU A 139 -8.46 -13.87 -7.52
C GLU A 139 -8.14 -15.36 -7.55
N ALA A 140 -7.21 -15.79 -8.41
CA ALA A 140 -6.70 -17.17 -8.45
C ALA A 140 -5.99 -17.61 -7.15
N GLU A 141 -5.40 -16.64 -6.41
CA GLU A 141 -4.87 -16.85 -5.05
C GLU A 141 -5.97 -16.93 -3.96
N GLY A 142 -7.27 -16.87 -4.31
CA GLY A 142 -8.38 -16.80 -3.34
C GLY A 142 -8.52 -15.42 -2.64
N ARG A 143 -7.83 -14.37 -3.12
CA ARG A 143 -7.84 -13.03 -2.52
C ARG A 143 -8.89 -12.13 -3.16
N TYR A 144 -10.13 -12.59 -3.22
CA TYR A 144 -11.27 -11.97 -3.92
C TYR A 144 -11.49 -10.49 -3.55
N LYS A 145 -11.44 -10.15 -2.25
CA LYS A 145 -11.61 -8.75 -1.79
C LYS A 145 -10.52 -7.82 -2.32
N TYR A 146 -9.29 -8.31 -2.37
CA TYR A 146 -8.18 -7.53 -2.87
C TYR A 146 -8.29 -7.35 -4.39
N ALA A 147 -8.61 -8.40 -5.13
CA ALA A 147 -8.91 -8.33 -6.56
C ALA A 147 -10.03 -7.33 -6.86
N LYS A 148 -11.13 -7.38 -6.11
CA LYS A 148 -12.22 -6.39 -6.20
C LYS A 148 -11.75 -4.96 -5.94
N SER A 149 -10.89 -4.74 -4.93
CA SER A 149 -10.30 -3.43 -4.65
C SER A 149 -9.44 -2.90 -5.80
N ILE A 150 -8.69 -3.78 -6.46
CA ILE A 150 -7.89 -3.43 -7.65
C ILE A 150 -8.80 -2.97 -8.79
N ARG A 151 -9.84 -3.76 -9.14
CA ARG A 151 -10.80 -3.38 -10.20
C ARG A 151 -11.55 -2.09 -9.86
N THR A 152 -11.94 -1.90 -8.58
CA THR A 152 -12.56 -0.65 -8.12
C THR A 152 -11.63 0.54 -8.29
N THR A 153 -10.33 0.37 -8.06
CA THR A 153 -9.32 1.42 -8.27
C THR A 153 -9.26 1.84 -9.74
N LEU A 154 -9.21 0.88 -10.66
CA LEU A 154 -9.22 1.15 -12.11
C LEU A 154 -10.47 1.94 -12.52
N ASN A 155 -11.65 1.48 -12.07
CA ASN A 155 -12.91 2.17 -12.36
C ASN A 155 -12.92 3.60 -11.82
N ASN A 156 -12.36 3.83 -10.63
CA ASN A 156 -12.27 5.17 -10.06
C ASN A 156 -11.32 6.08 -10.85
N PHE A 157 -10.25 5.53 -11.42
CA PHE A 157 -9.34 6.30 -12.29
C PHE A 157 -10.01 6.64 -13.63
N LYS A 158 -10.72 5.70 -14.24
CA LYS A 158 -11.52 5.94 -15.46
C LYS A 158 -12.65 6.95 -15.24
N ASP A 159 -13.28 6.92 -14.06
CA ASP A 159 -14.29 7.92 -13.67
C ASP A 159 -13.69 9.32 -13.48
N TYR A 160 -12.46 9.41 -12.96
CA TYR A 160 -11.75 10.68 -12.84
C TYR A 160 -11.26 11.21 -14.17
N ASP A 161 -10.74 10.34 -15.01
CA ASP A 161 -10.20 10.68 -16.34
C ASP A 161 -10.87 9.84 -17.42
N PRO A 162 -12.00 10.33 -17.98
CA PRO A 162 -12.75 9.62 -19.02
C PRO A 162 -11.99 9.42 -20.33
N SER A 163 -10.82 10.07 -20.50
CA SER A 163 -9.96 9.82 -21.66
C SER A 163 -9.24 8.47 -21.61
N PHE A 164 -9.27 7.79 -20.45
CA PHE A 164 -8.66 6.48 -20.29
C PHE A 164 -9.50 5.40 -20.99
N ASP A 165 -8.94 4.86 -22.04
CA ASP A 165 -9.51 3.77 -22.85
C ASP A 165 -8.70 2.47 -22.73
N SER A 166 -9.08 1.46 -23.52
CA SER A 166 -8.40 0.17 -23.57
C SER A 166 -6.95 0.23 -24.12
N ASN A 167 -6.57 1.33 -24.77
CA ASN A 167 -5.24 1.52 -25.33
C ASN A 167 -4.35 2.44 -24.48
N THR A 168 -4.90 3.06 -23.45
CA THR A 168 -4.17 3.94 -22.54
C THR A 168 -2.99 3.22 -21.90
N PRO A 169 -1.76 3.72 -22.06
CA PRO A 169 -0.59 3.09 -21.47
C PRO A 169 -0.56 3.31 -19.96
N LEU A 170 0.01 2.38 -19.19
CA LEU A 170 0.19 2.53 -17.73
C LEU A 170 1.01 3.79 -17.38
N THR A 171 1.89 4.22 -18.27
CA THR A 171 2.71 5.44 -18.14
C THR A 171 1.91 6.75 -18.27
N ALA A 172 0.64 6.70 -18.69
CA ALA A 172 -0.23 7.88 -18.70
C ALA A 172 -0.49 8.42 -17.27
N ILE A 173 -0.37 7.55 -16.26
CA ILE A 173 -0.45 7.98 -14.87
C ILE A 173 0.94 8.40 -14.37
N ASP A 174 1.30 9.63 -14.65
CA ASP A 174 2.53 10.27 -14.19
C ASP A 174 2.37 11.00 -12.85
N LEU A 175 3.42 11.66 -12.39
CA LEU A 175 3.42 12.44 -11.14
C LEU A 175 2.40 13.60 -11.16
N ASN A 176 2.25 14.27 -12.31
CA ASN A 176 1.35 15.42 -12.44
C ASN A 176 -0.11 14.97 -12.41
N TRP A 177 -0.42 13.88 -13.12
CA TRP A 177 -1.72 13.25 -13.09
C TRP A 177 -2.10 12.83 -11.65
N LEU A 178 -1.19 12.14 -10.92
CA LEU A 178 -1.44 11.72 -9.54
C LEU A 178 -1.70 12.89 -8.58
N LYS A 179 -0.94 13.97 -8.70
CA LYS A 179 -1.16 15.18 -7.88
C LYS A 179 -2.49 15.85 -8.21
N ALA A 180 -2.88 15.89 -9.48
CA ALA A 180 -4.16 16.45 -9.92
C ALA A 180 -5.33 15.59 -9.44
N TYR A 181 -5.25 14.26 -9.60
CA TYR A 181 -6.20 13.29 -9.09
C TYR A 181 -6.42 13.44 -7.57
N ASP A 182 -5.36 13.39 -6.78
CA ASP A 182 -5.42 13.53 -5.32
C ASP A 182 -6.11 14.84 -4.91
N ARG A 183 -5.69 15.98 -5.50
CA ARG A 183 -6.28 17.29 -5.22
C ARG A 183 -7.78 17.35 -5.54
N THR A 184 -8.17 16.80 -6.69
CA THR A 184 -9.57 16.81 -7.14
C THR A 184 -10.43 15.93 -6.26
N ARG A 185 -9.98 14.69 -5.97
CA ARG A 185 -10.75 13.75 -5.14
C ARG A 185 -10.90 14.25 -3.69
N ARG A 186 -9.90 14.94 -3.14
CA ARG A 186 -10.04 15.65 -1.84
C ARG A 186 -11.09 16.74 -1.89
N LYS A 187 -11.11 17.57 -2.94
CA LYS A 187 -12.14 18.61 -3.11
C LYS A 187 -13.54 18.02 -3.24
N GLN A 188 -13.68 16.85 -3.83
CA GLN A 188 -14.94 16.10 -3.92
C GLN A 188 -15.32 15.39 -2.61
N GLY A 189 -14.53 15.52 -1.53
CA GLY A 189 -14.82 14.94 -0.21
C GLY A 189 -14.42 13.46 -0.08
N LEU A 190 -13.65 12.90 -1.01
CA LEU A 190 -13.18 11.52 -0.86
C LEU A 190 -12.19 11.42 0.29
N ALA A 191 -12.40 10.44 1.19
CA ALA A 191 -11.56 10.25 2.36
C ALA A 191 -10.10 9.97 2.00
N LEU A 192 -9.15 10.56 2.75
CA LEU A 192 -7.70 10.34 2.53
C LEU A 192 -7.32 8.86 2.54
N ALA A 193 -7.93 8.06 3.42
CA ALA A 193 -7.71 6.62 3.46
C ALA A 193 -8.10 5.94 2.14
N THR A 194 -9.20 6.37 1.51
CA THR A 194 -9.68 5.81 0.24
C THR A 194 -8.74 6.19 -0.91
N ILE A 195 -8.33 7.46 -0.99
CA ILE A 195 -7.31 7.92 -1.96
C ILE A 195 -6.01 7.13 -1.76
N GLY A 196 -5.61 6.94 -0.50
CA GLY A 196 -4.43 6.15 -0.14
C GLY A 196 -4.50 4.70 -0.59
N VAL A 197 -5.67 4.05 -0.48
CA VAL A 197 -5.88 2.69 -1.00
C VAL A 197 -5.71 2.66 -2.52
N TYR A 198 -6.38 3.54 -3.26
CA TYR A 198 -6.31 3.57 -4.72
C TYR A 198 -4.88 3.82 -5.23
N THR A 199 -4.22 4.80 -4.66
CA THR A 199 -2.84 5.13 -5.07
C THR A 199 -1.81 4.09 -4.61
N THR A 200 -2.06 3.37 -3.50
CA THR A 200 -1.24 2.22 -3.09
C THR A 200 -1.43 1.02 -4.01
N ASN A 201 -2.66 0.75 -4.46
CA ASN A 201 -2.94 -0.30 -5.44
C ASN A 201 -2.19 -0.02 -6.75
N LEU A 202 -2.27 1.21 -7.27
CA LEU A 202 -1.50 1.62 -8.45
C LEU A 202 0.01 1.43 -8.24
N ARG A 203 0.54 1.88 -7.10
CA ARG A 203 1.95 1.71 -6.75
C ARG A 203 2.37 0.24 -6.78
N THR A 204 1.53 -0.64 -6.27
CA THR A 204 1.79 -2.10 -6.28
C THR A 204 1.81 -2.62 -7.71
N ILE A 205 0.84 -2.25 -8.54
CA ILE A 205 0.77 -2.68 -9.94
C ILE A 205 1.98 -2.18 -10.73
N MET A 206 2.37 -0.92 -10.58
CA MET A 206 3.57 -0.39 -11.24
C MET A 206 4.84 -1.10 -10.76
N ASN A 207 4.92 -1.48 -9.48
CA ASN A 207 6.06 -2.25 -8.96
C ASN A 207 6.17 -3.64 -9.55
N GLU A 208 5.04 -4.30 -9.79
CA GLU A 208 4.99 -5.64 -10.40
C GLU A 208 5.17 -5.60 -11.93
N SER A 209 4.75 -4.50 -12.54
CA SER A 209 4.68 -4.38 -14.00
C SER A 209 5.92 -3.75 -14.63
N TYR A 210 6.52 -2.79 -13.95
CA TYR A 210 7.65 -2.05 -14.50
C TYR A 210 8.98 -2.77 -14.31
N SER A 211 9.78 -2.81 -15.36
CA SER A 211 11.20 -3.11 -15.29
C SER A 211 11.95 -2.07 -14.43
N LYS A 212 13.21 -2.32 -14.13
CA LYS A 212 14.04 -1.32 -13.41
C LYS A 212 14.18 -0.02 -14.19
N GLU A 213 14.29 -0.12 -15.51
CA GLU A 213 14.44 0.99 -16.45
C GLU A 213 13.15 1.81 -16.52
N GLU A 214 11.99 1.16 -16.67
CA GLU A 214 10.68 1.82 -16.66
C GLU A 214 10.40 2.55 -15.34
N LYS A 215 10.80 1.96 -14.20
CA LYS A 215 10.68 2.63 -12.89
C LYS A 215 11.48 3.93 -12.82
N LEU A 216 12.66 3.97 -13.43
CA LEU A 216 13.47 5.19 -13.45
C LEU A 216 12.83 6.31 -14.25
N LEU A 217 12.14 5.95 -15.34
CA LEU A 217 11.57 6.92 -16.26
C LEU A 217 10.16 7.36 -15.91
N HIS A 218 9.33 6.43 -15.40
CA HIS A 218 7.89 6.61 -15.34
C HIS A 218 7.30 6.38 -13.95
N TYR A 219 8.12 6.03 -12.94
CA TYR A 219 7.60 5.70 -11.62
C TYR A 219 7.35 6.95 -10.77
N PRO A 220 6.06 7.30 -10.51
CA PRO A 220 5.73 8.58 -9.89
C PRO A 220 5.80 8.57 -8.36
N PHE A 221 6.16 7.43 -7.74
CA PHE A 221 6.15 7.26 -6.27
C PHE A 221 7.54 7.35 -5.67
N GLY A 222 7.69 8.07 -4.55
CA GLY A 222 8.96 8.19 -3.85
C GLY A 222 8.94 9.24 -2.74
N ARG A 223 10.03 9.32 -1.97
CA ARG A 223 10.14 10.27 -0.85
C ARG A 223 9.97 11.74 -1.29
N LYS A 224 10.50 12.10 -2.46
CA LYS A 224 10.40 13.44 -3.06
C LYS A 224 9.35 13.53 -4.17
N LEU A 225 8.65 12.43 -4.46
CA LEU A 225 7.61 12.32 -5.49
C LEU A 225 6.23 12.22 -4.83
N TYR A 226 5.32 11.40 -5.40
CA TYR A 226 4.03 11.18 -4.78
C TYR A 226 4.09 10.12 -3.69
N GLN A 227 3.45 10.41 -2.55
CA GLN A 227 3.26 9.45 -1.46
C GLN A 227 1.77 9.25 -1.22
N PRO A 228 1.28 7.99 -1.28
CA PRO A 228 -0.11 7.71 -0.96
C PRO A 228 -0.50 8.25 0.41
N PRO A 229 -1.57 9.05 0.51
CA PRO A 229 -1.99 9.62 1.78
C PRO A 229 -2.47 8.56 2.75
N LYS A 230 -2.30 8.80 4.04
CA LYS A 230 -2.83 7.95 5.11
C LYS A 230 -3.99 8.66 5.79
N GLY A 231 -5.09 7.95 5.99
CA GLY A 231 -6.17 8.44 6.87
C GLY A 231 -5.75 8.38 8.33
N LYS A 232 -6.26 9.28 9.14
CA LYS A 232 -6.17 9.12 10.60
C LYS A 232 -7.16 8.03 11.03
N ALA A 233 -6.66 7.02 11.73
CA ALA A 233 -7.53 6.03 12.35
C ALA A 233 -8.33 6.73 13.48
N LYS A 234 -9.65 6.49 13.53
CA LYS A 234 -10.47 6.84 14.70
C LYS A 234 -10.50 5.61 15.61
N ASN A 235 -9.51 5.51 16.46
CA ASN A 235 -9.39 4.38 17.38
C ASN A 235 -10.03 4.78 18.71
N GLN A 236 -11.30 4.49 18.87
CA GLN A 236 -12.00 4.64 20.15
C GLN A 236 -12.52 3.26 20.57
N GLY A 237 -12.23 2.83 21.78
CA GLY A 237 -12.83 1.66 22.40
C GLY A 237 -14.07 2.03 23.22
N LEU A 238 -14.97 1.10 23.37
CA LEU A 238 -16.06 1.17 24.36
C LEU A 238 -15.47 0.97 25.75
N GLY A 239 -15.95 1.76 26.72
CA GLY A 239 -15.65 1.51 28.09
C GLY A 239 -16.39 0.29 28.66
N LYS A 240 -16.06 -0.11 29.88
CA LYS A 240 -16.68 -1.28 30.53
C LYS A 240 -18.19 -1.12 30.69
N GLU A 241 -18.68 0.10 30.94
CA GLU A 241 -20.11 0.34 31.15
C GLU A 241 -20.93 0.17 29.88
N GLU A 242 -20.43 0.67 28.72
CA GLU A 242 -21.08 0.44 27.44
C GLU A 242 -21.06 -1.04 27.06
N LEU A 243 -19.97 -1.74 27.31
CA LEU A 243 -19.88 -3.19 27.10
C LEU A 243 -20.86 -3.98 27.97
N LYS A 244 -21.05 -3.60 29.25
CA LYS A 244 -22.07 -4.20 30.12
C LYS A 244 -23.47 -3.99 29.56
N LYS A 245 -23.81 -2.77 29.10
CA LYS A 245 -25.09 -2.48 28.43
C LYS A 245 -25.32 -3.39 27.22
N ILE A 246 -24.29 -3.57 26.38
CA ILE A 246 -24.37 -4.46 25.21
C ILE A 246 -24.53 -5.92 25.68
N LEU A 247 -23.78 -6.37 26.68
CA LEU A 247 -23.83 -7.74 27.19
C LEU A 247 -25.20 -8.10 27.78
N GLN A 248 -25.81 -7.17 28.48
CA GLN A 248 -27.11 -7.36 29.14
C GLN A 248 -28.29 -7.16 28.16
N PHE A 249 -28.06 -6.60 26.98
CA PHE A 249 -29.11 -6.36 26.01
C PHE A 249 -29.71 -7.68 25.52
N LYS A 250 -31.05 -7.77 25.55
CA LYS A 250 -31.84 -8.88 25.00
C LYS A 250 -32.84 -8.32 24.00
N SER A 251 -33.12 -9.06 22.95
CA SER A 251 -34.05 -8.64 21.92
C SER A 251 -34.77 -9.83 21.29
N ASP A 252 -36.09 -9.70 21.09
CA ASP A 252 -36.89 -10.65 20.31
C ASP A 252 -36.59 -10.55 18.79
N ASN A 253 -35.93 -9.46 18.37
CA ASN A 253 -35.47 -9.34 16.99
C ASN A 253 -34.20 -10.18 16.79
N PRO A 254 -34.27 -11.28 16.02
CA PRO A 254 -33.16 -12.22 15.89
C PRO A 254 -31.90 -11.59 15.28
N TYR A 255 -32.05 -10.59 14.40
CA TYR A 255 -30.91 -9.90 13.78
C TYR A 255 -30.20 -8.95 14.74
N LEU A 256 -30.92 -8.31 15.65
CA LEU A 256 -30.30 -7.49 16.69
C LEU A 256 -29.58 -8.36 17.71
N GLN A 257 -30.22 -9.46 18.10
CA GLN A 257 -29.63 -10.44 19.04
C GLN A 257 -28.37 -11.07 18.42
N GLU A 258 -28.44 -11.47 17.18
CA GLU A 258 -27.28 -11.99 16.43
C GLU A 258 -26.13 -11.00 16.41
N ALA A 259 -26.39 -9.73 16.06
CA ALA A 259 -25.34 -8.72 15.98
C ALA A 259 -24.68 -8.45 17.35
N ARG A 260 -25.47 -8.42 18.41
CA ARG A 260 -24.99 -8.31 19.81
C ARG A 260 -24.10 -9.50 20.15
N ASP A 261 -24.55 -10.71 19.85
CA ASP A 261 -23.88 -11.96 20.20
C ASP A 261 -22.52 -12.07 19.49
N TYR A 262 -22.46 -11.86 18.18
CA TYR A 262 -21.19 -11.88 17.45
C TYR A 262 -20.23 -10.76 17.87
N PHE A 263 -20.76 -9.58 18.25
CA PHE A 263 -19.93 -8.50 18.77
C PHE A 263 -19.29 -8.87 20.10
N MET A 264 -20.09 -9.42 21.06
CA MET A 264 -19.60 -9.84 22.37
C MET A 264 -18.68 -11.07 22.26
N PHE A 265 -18.99 -12.02 21.38
CA PHE A 265 -18.08 -13.13 21.12
C PHE A 265 -16.71 -12.64 20.64
N SER A 266 -16.72 -11.70 19.69
CA SER A 266 -15.48 -11.08 19.21
C SER A 266 -14.70 -10.42 20.35
N TYR A 267 -15.36 -9.65 21.20
CA TYR A 267 -14.72 -8.98 22.33
C TYR A 267 -14.01 -9.99 23.25
N PHE A 268 -14.71 -11.04 23.68
CA PHE A 268 -14.14 -12.07 24.56
C PHE A 268 -13.07 -12.93 23.86
N ALA A 269 -13.13 -13.07 22.55
CA ALA A 269 -12.14 -13.77 21.73
C ALA A 269 -10.95 -12.87 21.30
N GLY A 270 -10.57 -11.87 22.12
CA GLY A 270 -9.44 -11.00 21.81
C GLY A 270 -9.65 -10.05 20.62
N GLY A 271 -10.91 -9.70 20.34
CA GLY A 271 -11.25 -8.85 19.19
C GLY A 271 -11.15 -9.57 17.84
N MET A 272 -11.49 -10.83 17.79
CA MET A 272 -11.45 -11.68 16.58
C MET A 272 -12.35 -11.14 15.48
N ASN A 273 -11.87 -11.17 14.23
CA ASN A 273 -12.68 -10.71 13.09
C ASN A 273 -13.83 -11.68 12.81
N LEU A 274 -14.96 -11.16 12.29
CA LEU A 274 -16.11 -12.00 11.96
C LEU A 274 -15.76 -13.15 11.01
N LYS A 275 -14.92 -12.89 9.99
CA LYS A 275 -14.46 -13.92 9.07
C LYS A 275 -13.78 -15.08 9.80
N ASP A 276 -12.90 -14.77 10.75
CA ASP A 276 -12.18 -15.80 11.51
C ASP A 276 -13.15 -16.57 12.41
N ILE A 277 -14.13 -15.88 13.04
CA ILE A 277 -15.16 -16.52 13.89
C ILE A 277 -16.03 -17.50 13.12
N VAL A 278 -16.55 -17.12 11.95
CA VAL A 278 -17.47 -17.99 11.19
C VAL A 278 -16.77 -19.16 10.52
N LEU A 279 -15.45 -19.10 10.38
CA LEU A 279 -14.62 -20.19 9.87
C LEU A 279 -14.13 -21.15 10.96
N LEU A 280 -14.38 -20.87 12.26
CA LEU A 280 -14.02 -21.79 13.34
C LEU A 280 -14.76 -23.11 13.19
N GLU A 281 -14.01 -24.20 13.22
CA GLU A 281 -14.57 -25.55 13.24
C GLU A 281 -14.82 -26.04 14.68
N LYS A 282 -15.82 -26.89 14.90
CA LYS A 282 -16.20 -27.39 16.24
C LYS A 282 -15.07 -28.10 16.96
N ASN A 283 -14.23 -28.79 16.22
CA ASN A 283 -13.15 -29.62 16.75
C ASN A 283 -11.80 -28.91 16.79
N GLN A 284 -11.76 -27.63 16.40
CA GLN A 284 -10.53 -26.88 16.30
C GLN A 284 -10.74 -25.45 16.78
N LEU A 285 -10.47 -25.20 18.05
CA LEU A 285 -10.56 -23.88 18.67
C LEU A 285 -9.23 -23.10 18.59
N ASP A 286 -8.26 -23.61 17.85
CA ASP A 286 -7.05 -22.90 17.47
C ASP A 286 -7.14 -22.45 16.02
N PHE A 287 -6.69 -21.24 15.72
CA PHE A 287 -6.77 -20.70 14.36
C PHE A 287 -5.59 -19.79 14.01
N THR A 288 -5.27 -19.75 12.73
CA THR A 288 -4.39 -18.74 12.15
C THR A 288 -5.24 -17.68 11.45
N ARG A 289 -4.98 -16.40 11.73
CA ARG A 289 -5.80 -15.31 11.17
C ARG A 289 -5.79 -15.33 9.65
N ALA A 290 -6.96 -15.39 9.03
CA ALA A 290 -7.14 -15.40 7.58
C ALA A 290 -6.47 -14.18 6.89
N LYS A 291 -6.46 -13.01 7.54
CA LYS A 291 -5.84 -11.79 7.00
C LYS A 291 -4.32 -11.87 6.90
N THR A 292 -3.66 -12.57 7.78
CA THR A 292 -2.19 -12.66 7.85
C THR A 292 -1.62 -13.95 7.30
N LYS A 293 -2.47 -14.95 6.98
CA LYS A 293 -2.09 -16.26 6.44
C LYS A 293 -1.12 -16.16 5.24
N PHE A 294 -1.29 -15.16 4.37
CA PHE A 294 -0.48 -14.98 3.17
C PHE A 294 0.69 -13.98 3.34
N THR A 295 0.79 -13.29 4.48
CA THR A 295 1.77 -12.21 4.67
C THR A 295 2.68 -12.41 5.88
N SER A 296 2.32 -13.29 6.80
CA SER A 296 3.15 -13.60 7.98
C SER A 296 4.19 -14.66 7.66
N LYS A 297 5.42 -14.45 8.13
CA LYS A 297 6.51 -15.42 8.06
C LYS A 297 6.45 -16.47 9.17
N THR A 298 5.60 -16.25 10.19
CA THR A 298 5.38 -17.14 11.32
C THR A 298 3.91 -17.48 11.45
N GLU A 299 3.59 -18.75 11.63
CA GLU A 299 2.24 -19.20 11.96
C GLU A 299 1.95 -18.85 13.43
N ASN A 300 1.33 -17.70 13.65
CA ASN A 300 0.81 -17.38 14.98
C ASN A 300 -0.55 -18.09 15.15
N ARG A 301 -0.55 -19.24 15.77
CA ARG A 301 -1.77 -19.92 16.24
C ARG A 301 -2.31 -19.19 17.45
N ILE A 302 -3.59 -18.92 17.45
CA ILE A 302 -4.32 -18.31 18.57
C ILE A 302 -5.26 -19.38 19.13
N GLU A 303 -5.08 -19.68 20.38
CA GLU A 303 -5.92 -20.60 21.13
C GLU A 303 -7.08 -19.85 21.80
N LEU A 304 -8.29 -20.39 21.70
CA LEU A 304 -9.48 -19.80 22.28
C LEU A 304 -9.88 -20.57 23.56
N ASP A 305 -9.79 -19.86 24.68
CA ASP A 305 -10.41 -20.27 25.94
C ASP A 305 -11.81 -19.68 26.00
N LEU A 306 -12.82 -20.52 25.95
CA LEU A 306 -14.22 -20.11 25.92
C LEU A 306 -14.76 -19.90 27.32
N ASN A 307 -15.29 -18.72 27.59
CA ASN A 307 -16.02 -18.43 28.84
C ASN A 307 -17.52 -18.78 28.71
N GLU A 308 -18.24 -18.71 29.83
CA GLU A 308 -19.67 -19.06 29.91
C GLU A 308 -20.53 -18.26 28.92
N TYR A 309 -20.25 -16.95 28.74
CA TYR A 309 -20.98 -16.12 27.76
C TYR A 309 -20.75 -16.55 26.32
N GLN A 310 -19.53 -16.96 25.99
CA GLN A 310 -19.23 -17.48 24.67
C GLN A 310 -19.90 -18.82 24.40
N LEU A 311 -19.96 -19.70 25.40
CA LEU A 311 -20.66 -21.00 25.30
C LEU A 311 -22.17 -20.79 25.09
N GLU A 312 -22.80 -19.84 25.78
CA GLU A 312 -24.21 -19.49 25.54
C GLU A 312 -24.45 -18.97 24.13
N ILE A 313 -23.53 -18.13 23.61
CA ILE A 313 -23.63 -17.61 22.23
C ILE A 313 -23.48 -18.72 21.21
N ILE A 314 -22.53 -19.63 21.43
CA ILE A 314 -22.33 -20.80 20.55
C ILE A 314 -23.59 -21.65 20.52
N GLU A 315 -24.19 -21.99 21.66
CA GLU A 315 -25.39 -22.83 21.70
C GLU A 315 -26.57 -22.17 20.97
N ARG A 316 -26.69 -20.83 21.06
CA ARG A 316 -27.77 -20.09 20.34
C ARG A 316 -27.60 -20.07 18.84
N HIS A 317 -26.36 -20.07 18.35
CA HIS A 317 -26.02 -19.94 16.92
C HIS A 317 -25.30 -21.18 16.35
N LYS A 318 -25.49 -22.32 16.95
CA LYS A 318 -24.77 -23.57 16.69
C LYS A 318 -24.86 -24.01 15.22
N GLY A 319 -23.71 -24.16 14.60
CA GLY A 319 -23.61 -24.66 13.22
C GLY A 319 -23.49 -26.18 13.13
N LYS A 320 -23.47 -26.73 11.93
CA LYS A 320 -23.28 -28.16 11.67
C LYS A 320 -21.80 -28.53 11.64
N LYS A 321 -21.05 -28.01 10.69
CA LYS A 321 -19.61 -28.21 10.51
C LYS A 321 -18.80 -27.18 11.31
N HIS A 322 -19.13 -25.92 11.11
CA HIS A 322 -18.49 -24.80 11.82
C HIS A 322 -19.11 -24.61 13.19
N LEU A 323 -18.43 -23.84 14.03
CA LEU A 323 -18.92 -23.49 15.35
C LEU A 323 -20.27 -22.75 15.27
N PHE A 324 -20.42 -21.91 14.24
CA PHE A 324 -21.59 -21.09 13.97
C PHE A 324 -22.29 -21.48 12.65
N ASN A 325 -23.61 -21.25 12.56
CA ASN A 325 -24.47 -21.68 11.49
C ASN A 325 -24.45 -20.80 10.22
N ILE A 326 -23.70 -19.70 10.20
CA ILE A 326 -23.68 -18.76 9.05
C ILE A 326 -23.29 -19.44 7.74
N LEU A 327 -22.40 -20.43 7.79
CA LEU A 327 -21.89 -21.14 6.62
C LEU A 327 -22.53 -22.53 6.41
N ASP A 328 -23.61 -22.84 7.13
CA ASP A 328 -24.23 -24.15 7.02
C ASP A 328 -24.80 -24.39 5.62
N GLY A 329 -24.38 -25.51 5.02
CA GLY A 329 -24.80 -25.91 3.67
C GLY A 329 -24.01 -25.27 2.53
N ILE A 330 -23.03 -24.41 2.83
CA ILE A 330 -22.20 -23.73 1.83
C ILE A 330 -20.84 -24.43 1.76
N THR A 331 -20.41 -24.81 0.54
CA THR A 331 -19.13 -25.50 0.31
C THR A 331 -18.25 -24.81 -0.73
N ASP A 332 -18.83 -24.01 -1.61
CA ASP A 332 -18.09 -23.24 -2.61
C ASP A 332 -17.32 -22.08 -1.97
N GLU A 333 -16.03 -21.95 -2.28
CA GLU A 333 -15.15 -20.95 -1.67
C GLU A 333 -15.60 -19.50 -1.94
N LYS A 334 -16.12 -19.23 -3.12
CA LYS A 334 -16.60 -17.90 -3.50
C LYS A 334 -17.90 -17.59 -2.76
N GLU A 335 -18.83 -18.55 -2.70
CA GLU A 335 -20.08 -18.41 -1.96
C GLU A 335 -19.84 -18.23 -0.45
N ILE A 336 -18.86 -18.97 0.13
CA ILE A 336 -18.39 -18.76 1.51
C ILE A 336 -17.96 -17.31 1.69
N GLN A 337 -17.10 -16.76 0.79
CA GLN A 337 -16.61 -15.39 0.90
C GLN A 337 -17.75 -14.37 0.76
N ASP A 338 -18.65 -14.56 -0.19
CA ASP A 338 -19.80 -13.67 -0.42
C ASP A 338 -20.75 -13.67 0.80
N THR A 339 -21.01 -14.86 1.39
CA THR A 339 -21.83 -14.99 2.61
C THR A 339 -21.20 -14.32 3.82
N ILE A 340 -19.90 -14.46 3.99
CA ILE A 340 -19.16 -13.74 5.06
C ILE A 340 -19.31 -12.23 4.85
N ASP A 341 -19.15 -11.74 3.64
CA ASP A 341 -19.22 -10.31 3.33
C ASP A 341 -20.63 -9.75 3.56
N ALA A 342 -21.65 -10.48 3.15
CA ALA A 342 -23.05 -10.13 3.42
C ALA A 342 -23.34 -10.10 4.93
N SER A 343 -22.81 -11.06 5.68
CA SER A 343 -22.97 -11.14 7.15
C SER A 343 -22.27 -9.96 7.84
N VAL A 344 -21.05 -9.56 7.43
CA VAL A 344 -20.37 -8.37 7.95
C VAL A 344 -21.20 -7.12 7.75
N ILE A 345 -21.80 -6.94 6.56
CA ILE A 345 -22.66 -5.78 6.25
C ILE A 345 -23.90 -5.80 7.12
N ARG A 346 -24.60 -6.96 7.18
CA ARG A 346 -25.82 -7.15 7.98
C ARG A 346 -25.57 -6.86 9.46
N ILE A 347 -24.59 -7.50 10.07
CA ILE A 347 -24.21 -7.33 11.48
C ILE A 347 -23.83 -5.87 11.76
N SER A 348 -23.01 -5.24 10.92
CA SER A 348 -22.63 -3.83 11.09
C SER A 348 -23.83 -2.89 11.01
N LYS A 349 -24.82 -3.18 10.16
CA LYS A 349 -26.07 -2.40 10.09
C LYS A 349 -26.90 -2.54 11.37
N GLN A 350 -26.97 -3.74 11.93
CA GLN A 350 -27.71 -3.98 13.18
C GLN A 350 -26.98 -3.39 14.40
N LEU A 351 -25.64 -3.45 14.44
CA LEU A 351 -24.84 -2.80 15.50
C LEU A 351 -25.07 -1.28 15.55
N LYS A 352 -25.25 -0.62 14.41
CA LYS A 352 -25.63 0.81 14.38
C LYS A 352 -27.01 1.06 15.02
N LYS A 353 -27.98 0.12 14.78
CA LYS A 353 -29.32 0.22 15.42
C LYS A 353 -29.22 -0.07 16.91
N LEU A 354 -28.41 -1.07 17.32
CA LEU A 354 -28.15 -1.40 18.71
C LEU A 354 -27.55 -0.20 19.46
N ALA A 355 -26.55 0.46 18.87
CA ALA A 355 -25.96 1.66 19.45
C ALA A 355 -27.00 2.75 19.75
N LYS A 356 -27.92 3.00 18.80
CA LYS A 356 -29.01 3.97 19.01
C LYS A 356 -29.95 3.55 20.15
N LYS A 357 -30.30 2.25 20.24
CA LYS A 357 -31.18 1.73 21.30
C LYS A 357 -30.55 1.81 22.69
N LEU A 358 -29.23 1.70 22.79
CA LEU A 358 -28.45 1.76 24.02
C LEU A 358 -27.90 3.16 24.31
N GLU A 359 -28.30 4.17 23.51
CA GLU A 359 -27.86 5.56 23.65
C GLU A 359 -26.34 5.70 23.65
N ILE A 360 -25.64 4.84 22.88
CA ILE A 360 -24.19 4.95 22.67
C ILE A 360 -23.98 6.12 21.70
N PRO A 361 -23.13 7.13 22.04
CA PRO A 361 -23.09 8.41 21.34
C PRO A 361 -22.44 8.36 19.94
N PHE A 362 -22.12 7.17 19.46
CA PHE A 362 -21.50 6.96 18.13
C PHE A 362 -21.97 5.67 17.47
N ALA A 363 -21.81 5.58 16.15
CA ALA A 363 -22.19 4.40 15.40
C ALA A 363 -21.22 3.24 15.65
N LEU A 364 -21.73 2.13 16.19
CA LEU A 364 -20.94 0.91 16.36
C LEU A 364 -20.67 0.25 14.99
N SER A 365 -19.45 -0.23 14.83
CA SER A 365 -19.07 -1.19 13.82
C SER A 365 -18.50 -2.45 14.48
N TYR A 366 -18.39 -3.54 13.74
CA TYR A 366 -17.86 -4.78 14.28
C TYR A 366 -16.43 -4.64 14.85
N ASN A 367 -15.59 -3.81 14.22
CA ASN A 367 -14.22 -3.57 14.68
C ASN A 367 -14.12 -2.91 16.07
N TRP A 368 -15.19 -2.28 16.56
CA TRP A 368 -15.19 -1.71 17.92
C TRP A 368 -15.01 -2.77 19.01
N ALA A 369 -15.44 -4.01 18.79
CA ALA A 369 -15.15 -5.10 19.73
C ALA A 369 -13.63 -5.27 19.91
N ARG A 370 -12.88 -5.21 18.81
CA ARG A 370 -11.42 -5.33 18.80
C ARG A 370 -10.72 -4.13 19.45
N HIS A 371 -11.17 -2.92 19.12
CA HIS A 371 -10.65 -1.70 19.77
C HIS A 371 -10.93 -1.71 21.27
N SER A 372 -12.15 -2.09 21.67
CA SER A 372 -12.54 -2.16 23.07
C SER A 372 -11.75 -3.21 23.85
N PHE A 373 -11.49 -4.38 23.26
CA PHE A 373 -10.64 -5.39 23.87
C PHE A 373 -9.24 -4.83 24.13
N ALA A 374 -8.56 -4.33 23.12
CA ALA A 374 -7.21 -3.82 23.25
C ALA A 374 -7.13 -2.68 24.29
N THR A 375 -8.07 -1.74 24.23
CA THR A 375 -8.11 -0.57 25.13
C THR A 375 -8.36 -0.97 26.58
N ASN A 376 -9.39 -1.81 26.84
CA ASN A 376 -9.75 -2.16 28.20
C ASN A 376 -8.71 -3.07 28.86
N VAL A 377 -8.16 -4.04 28.13
CA VAL A 377 -7.13 -4.93 28.67
C VAL A 377 -5.83 -4.18 28.94
N TYR A 378 -5.47 -3.21 28.10
CA TYR A 378 -4.32 -2.34 28.35
C TYR A 378 -4.53 -1.45 29.57
N GLN A 379 -5.75 -0.91 29.79
CA GLN A 379 -6.08 -0.10 30.96
C GLN A 379 -6.00 -0.88 32.26
N GLU A 380 -6.17 -2.21 32.24
CA GLU A 380 -5.95 -3.10 33.37
C GLU A 380 -4.48 -3.43 33.63
N GLY A 381 -3.54 -2.82 32.86
CA GLY A 381 -2.11 -2.99 33.07
C GLY A 381 -1.52 -4.23 32.39
N VAL A 382 -2.24 -4.90 31.51
CA VAL A 382 -1.70 -6.04 30.75
C VAL A 382 -0.68 -5.55 29.73
N ASP A 383 0.44 -6.27 29.64
CA ASP A 383 1.53 -5.95 28.73
C ASP A 383 1.08 -5.93 27.26
N MET A 384 1.56 -4.94 26.52
CA MET A 384 1.19 -4.71 25.12
C MET A 384 1.56 -5.90 24.20
N LYS A 385 2.64 -6.63 24.51
CA LYS A 385 3.05 -7.80 23.75
C LYS A 385 2.05 -8.94 23.93
N ALA A 386 1.60 -9.18 25.16
CA ALA A 386 0.56 -10.16 25.45
C ALA A 386 -0.77 -9.83 24.74
N ILE A 387 -1.14 -8.54 24.70
CA ILE A 387 -2.32 -8.07 23.96
C ILE A 387 -2.13 -8.32 22.45
N ALA A 388 -0.95 -7.99 21.89
CA ALA A 388 -0.65 -8.21 20.49
C ALA A 388 -0.70 -9.70 20.11
N GLU A 389 -0.17 -10.58 20.93
CA GLU A 389 -0.22 -12.04 20.76
C GLU A 389 -1.67 -12.55 20.79
N LYS A 390 -2.48 -12.18 21.78
CA LYS A 390 -3.91 -12.57 21.85
C LYS A 390 -4.72 -12.02 20.67
N MET A 391 -4.35 -10.86 20.16
CA MET A 391 -4.96 -10.28 18.94
C MET A 391 -4.42 -10.89 17.64
N GLY A 392 -3.38 -11.71 17.68
CA GLY A 392 -2.72 -12.29 16.50
C GLY A 392 -2.03 -11.24 15.62
N HIS A 393 -1.41 -10.23 16.22
CA HIS A 393 -0.61 -9.25 15.48
C HIS A 393 0.85 -9.71 15.36
N SER A 394 1.35 -9.77 14.14
CA SER A 394 2.76 -10.07 13.86
C SER A 394 3.70 -8.90 14.18
N ASN A 395 3.15 -7.68 14.39
CA ASN A 395 3.91 -6.47 14.69
C ASN A 395 3.20 -5.68 15.80
N ILE A 396 3.90 -5.45 16.90
CA ILE A 396 3.42 -4.71 18.07
C ILE A 396 2.95 -3.29 17.72
N LYS A 397 3.57 -2.63 16.74
CA LYS A 397 3.13 -1.31 16.23
C LYS A 397 1.69 -1.28 15.74
N THR A 398 1.16 -2.44 15.33
CA THR A 398 -0.26 -2.54 14.98
C THR A 398 -1.14 -2.42 16.21
N THR A 399 -0.71 -2.93 17.37
CA THR A 399 -1.41 -2.81 18.65
C THR A 399 -1.28 -1.40 19.22
N GLU A 400 -0.09 -0.78 19.12
CA GLU A 400 0.15 0.62 19.50
C GLU A 400 -0.86 1.56 18.85
N GLY A 401 -1.13 1.38 17.55
CA GLY A 401 -2.11 2.20 16.84
C GLY A 401 -3.54 2.12 17.38
N TYR A 402 -3.90 1.11 18.20
CA TYR A 402 -5.17 1.05 18.92
C TYR A 402 -5.15 1.88 20.20
N LEU A 403 -3.98 2.15 20.75
CA LEU A 403 -3.76 2.77 22.02
C LEU A 403 -3.38 4.25 21.92
N ASP A 404 -3.10 4.77 20.72
CA ASP A 404 -2.69 6.16 20.48
C ASP A 404 -3.66 7.20 21.10
N THR A 405 -4.94 6.85 21.24
CA THR A 405 -5.94 7.73 21.87
C THR A 405 -5.95 7.68 23.39
N LEU A 406 -5.20 6.76 24.01
CA LEU A 406 -5.09 6.62 25.47
C LEU A 406 -3.92 7.41 26.06
N VAL A 407 -3.06 7.96 25.24
CA VAL A 407 -1.86 8.73 25.69
C VAL A 407 -2.26 9.90 26.58
N ASP A 408 -3.39 10.57 26.33
CA ASP A 408 -3.87 11.68 27.16
C ASP A 408 -4.28 11.26 28.58
N ARG A 409 -4.83 10.04 28.76
CA ARG A 409 -5.19 9.53 30.08
C ARG A 409 -3.99 9.04 30.90
N ASN A 410 -2.93 8.60 30.22
CA ASN A 410 -1.70 8.21 30.91
C ASN A 410 -0.89 9.44 31.39
N LYS A 411 -1.15 10.62 30.85
CA LYS A 411 -0.50 11.84 31.29
C LYS A 411 -0.82 12.18 32.75
N GLU A 412 -2.10 12.09 33.14
CA GLU A 412 -2.52 12.23 34.53
C GLU A 412 -1.83 11.22 35.45
N LYS A 413 -1.77 9.95 35.04
CA LYS A 413 -1.08 8.89 35.82
C LYS A 413 0.43 9.11 35.89
N ILE A 414 1.04 9.68 34.87
CA ILE A 414 2.47 10.04 34.87
C ILE A 414 2.69 11.22 35.82
N ASP A 415 1.82 12.23 35.76
CA ASP A 415 1.89 13.38 36.65
C ASP A 415 1.69 12.96 38.12
N ASP A 416 0.72 12.06 38.41
CA ASP A 416 0.51 11.49 39.73
C ASP A 416 1.70 10.64 40.20
N ALA A 417 2.31 9.85 39.32
CA ALA A 417 3.48 9.04 39.66
C ALA A 417 4.77 9.87 39.86
N LEU A 418 4.80 11.08 39.33
CA LEU A 418 5.91 12.03 39.56
C LEU A 418 5.71 12.92 40.79
N ASN A 419 4.52 12.92 41.35
CA ASN A 419 4.22 13.63 42.60
C ASN A 419 4.78 12.81 43.76
N LEU A 420 5.78 13.37 44.46
CA LEU A 420 6.48 12.72 45.58
C LEU A 420 5.98 13.23 46.94
N ASP A 421 4.83 13.94 46.97
CA ASP A 421 4.18 14.42 48.20
C ASP A 421 3.24 13.39 48.81
#